data_8a6506fc7360e1f1a1aed5e409bf1438
#
_entry.id   8a6506fc7360e1f1a1aed5e409bf1438
#
_cell.length_a   1.000
_cell.length_b   1.000
_cell.length_c   1.000
_cell.angle_alpha   90.00
_cell.angle_beta   90.00
_cell.angle_gamma   90.00
#
_symmetry.space_group_name_H-M   'P 1'
#
loop_
_entity.id
_entity.type
_entity.pdbx_description
1 polymer ?
#
loop_
_entity_poly.entity_id
_entity_poly.type
_entity_poly.pdbx_seq_one_letter_code
_entity_poly.pdbx_strand_id
1 'polypeptide(L)'
;MTYNTDNTYSRRKTKIVRIGKLEVGGNSLISVQSMTNTITEDIDATVAQIIDLENEGVDIVRVSCPTEKSSLALKEIIDQVSVPIVADIHFHYKRALEAADSGASCLRINPGNIGPEKIKEVISAAKSNDISMRIGVNAGSLSEKILNKYKEPCADAMVESALENIQLLEENNFNNFKISVKASNIHTTVKAYKKLSEKCDYPFHLGLTEAGTYLSGSIKSAISLGQLLMDGIGDTIRISLTDNPVEEVKVGFEILKSLDLRTRGIKIVSCPSCARQGFPVIETVKILEQRLSHIKEPLTISIIGCVVNGPGEALKSEIGLTGGGKDTNMVYLSGVADHKINNSDIVDHIVQLVEDKISKNDKN
;
A
#
# COMPACT_ATOMS: atom_id res chain seq x y z
N MET A 1 -22.45 13.68 -13.05
CA MET A 1 -23.03 13.80 -11.68
C MET A 1 -21.94 13.43 -10.69
N THR A 2 -21.43 14.41 -9.98
CA THR A 2 -20.46 14.19 -8.89
C THR A 2 -21.19 13.44 -7.78
N TYR A 3 -20.85 12.20 -7.58
CA TYR A 3 -21.28 11.46 -6.39
C TYR A 3 -20.76 12.21 -5.18
N ASN A 4 -21.65 12.75 -4.39
CA ASN A 4 -21.38 13.30 -3.07
C ASN A 4 -21.02 12.09 -2.18
N THR A 5 -19.74 11.75 -2.13
CA THR A 5 -19.25 10.78 -1.16
C THR A 5 -19.20 11.53 0.17
N ASP A 6 -20.17 11.29 1.04
CA ASP A 6 -20.18 11.75 2.44
C ASP A 6 -18.98 11.20 3.26
N ASN A 7 -17.99 10.63 2.59
CA ASN A 7 -16.80 9.99 3.12
C ASN A 7 -15.51 10.78 2.83
N THR A 8 -15.51 12.08 3.06
CA THR A 8 -14.24 12.81 3.10
C THR A 8 -13.58 12.57 4.45
N TYR A 9 -12.79 11.52 4.56
CA TYR A 9 -11.87 11.38 5.69
C TYR A 9 -10.94 12.59 5.71
N SER A 10 -11.02 13.38 6.78
CA SER A 10 -10.08 14.49 6.97
C SER A 10 -8.70 13.91 7.29
N ARG A 11 -7.82 13.91 6.31
CA ARG A 11 -6.45 13.43 6.52
C ARG A 11 -5.71 14.34 7.50
N ARG A 12 -4.92 13.72 8.37
CA ARG A 12 -4.00 14.41 9.27
C ARG A 12 -3.03 15.28 8.43
N LYS A 13 -2.84 16.51 8.79
CA LYS A 13 -1.83 17.39 8.16
C LYS A 13 -0.45 16.89 8.52
N THR A 14 0.37 16.58 7.52
CA THR A 14 1.75 16.12 7.69
C THR A 14 2.71 16.93 6.85
N LYS A 15 3.98 16.92 7.26
CA LYS A 15 5.09 17.42 6.43
C LYS A 15 5.16 16.60 5.13
N ILE A 16 5.73 17.19 4.09
CA ILE A 16 6.04 16.48 2.84
C ILE A 16 7.47 15.95 2.93
N VAL A 17 7.63 14.66 2.62
CA VAL A 17 8.92 13.96 2.54
C VAL A 17 9.08 13.43 1.14
N ARG A 18 10.25 13.60 0.53
CA ARG A 18 10.53 13.11 -0.83
C ARG A 18 11.28 11.80 -0.81
N ILE A 19 10.83 10.85 -1.63
CA ILE A 19 11.47 9.57 -1.86
C ILE A 19 11.77 9.48 -3.36
N GLY A 20 12.95 9.90 -3.76
CA GLY A 20 13.25 10.18 -5.16
C GLY A 20 12.30 11.24 -5.70
N LYS A 21 11.55 10.91 -6.75
CA LYS A 21 10.55 11.81 -7.36
C LYS A 21 9.18 11.78 -6.67
N LEU A 22 8.96 10.83 -5.76
CA LEU A 22 7.66 10.64 -5.10
C LEU A 22 7.56 11.51 -3.86
N GLU A 23 6.47 12.28 -3.74
CA GLU A 23 6.11 13.00 -2.52
C GLU A 23 5.22 12.13 -1.62
N VAL A 24 5.52 12.13 -0.32
CA VAL A 24 4.81 11.40 0.73
C VAL A 24 4.41 12.37 1.83
N GLY A 25 3.18 12.30 2.28
CA GLY A 25 2.63 13.25 3.25
C GLY A 25 1.90 14.41 2.60
N GLY A 26 1.48 15.39 3.40
CA GLY A 26 0.64 16.48 2.94
C GLY A 26 -0.66 15.97 2.31
N ASN A 27 -0.92 16.39 1.08
CA ASN A 27 -2.07 15.96 0.30
C ASN A 27 -1.72 14.90 -0.77
N SER A 28 -0.48 14.37 -0.77
CA SER A 28 -0.06 13.36 -1.72
C SER A 28 -0.87 12.07 -1.58
N LEU A 29 -0.98 11.29 -2.66
CA LEU A 29 -1.65 9.99 -2.62
C LEU A 29 -0.95 9.06 -1.62
N ILE A 30 -1.73 8.21 -0.96
CA ILE A 30 -1.18 7.19 -0.05
C ILE A 30 -0.45 6.15 -0.89
N SER A 31 0.86 6.01 -0.68
CA SER A 31 1.70 5.13 -1.49
C SER A 31 1.69 3.70 -0.96
N VAL A 32 1.68 2.74 -1.89
CA VAL A 32 1.84 1.32 -1.61
C VAL A 32 3.32 0.95 -1.75
N GLN A 33 3.91 0.42 -0.69
CA GLN A 33 5.28 -0.10 -0.68
C GLN A 33 5.25 -1.61 -0.52
N SER A 34 6.13 -2.32 -1.26
CA SER A 34 6.47 -3.72 -1.00
C SER A 34 7.96 -3.89 -0.75
N MET A 35 8.42 -5.12 -0.64
CA MET A 35 9.82 -5.44 -0.35
C MET A 35 10.22 -6.71 -1.10
N THR A 36 11.42 -6.71 -1.69
CA THR A 36 11.98 -7.92 -2.27
C THR A 36 12.31 -8.97 -1.20
N ASN A 37 12.20 -10.24 -1.57
CA ASN A 37 12.61 -11.38 -0.75
C ASN A 37 13.75 -12.19 -1.41
N THR A 38 14.30 -11.67 -2.49
CA THR A 38 15.51 -12.19 -3.16
C THR A 38 16.76 -11.89 -2.35
N ILE A 39 17.84 -12.62 -2.61
CA ILE A 39 19.19 -12.25 -2.15
C ILE A 39 19.64 -11.04 -2.98
N THR A 40 19.88 -9.92 -2.33
CA THR A 40 20.15 -8.63 -3.00
C THR A 40 21.40 -8.67 -3.89
N GLU A 41 22.40 -9.49 -3.56
CA GLU A 41 23.59 -9.73 -4.37
C GLU A 41 23.29 -10.47 -5.69
N ASP A 42 22.16 -11.16 -5.79
CA ASP A 42 21.62 -11.67 -7.05
C ASP A 42 20.81 -10.54 -7.73
N ILE A 43 21.53 -9.72 -8.48
CA ILE A 43 21.00 -8.52 -9.12
C ILE A 43 19.88 -8.88 -10.09
N ASP A 44 20.09 -9.87 -10.94
CA ASP A 44 19.12 -10.28 -11.97
C ASP A 44 17.79 -10.72 -11.33
N ALA A 45 17.85 -11.57 -10.30
CA ALA A 45 16.66 -12.03 -9.60
C ALA A 45 15.96 -10.88 -8.86
N THR A 46 16.74 -9.93 -8.28
CA THR A 46 16.19 -8.79 -7.56
C THR A 46 15.53 -7.80 -8.52
N VAL A 47 16.15 -7.50 -9.64
CA VAL A 47 15.59 -6.64 -10.70
C VAL A 47 14.31 -7.26 -11.26
N ALA A 48 14.33 -8.55 -11.61
CA ALA A 48 13.14 -9.24 -12.12
C ALA A 48 11.96 -9.14 -11.12
N GLN A 49 12.20 -9.36 -9.83
CA GLN A 49 11.16 -9.24 -8.82
C GLN A 49 10.65 -7.79 -8.66
N ILE A 50 11.54 -6.78 -8.76
CA ILE A 50 11.12 -5.38 -8.73
C ILE A 50 10.25 -5.04 -9.95
N ILE A 51 10.59 -5.53 -11.14
CA ILE A 51 9.80 -5.34 -12.35
C ILE A 51 8.41 -5.98 -12.20
N ASP A 52 8.29 -7.16 -11.58
CA ASP A 52 7.00 -7.77 -11.28
C ASP A 52 6.17 -6.89 -10.34
N LEU A 53 6.79 -6.28 -9.33
CA LEU A 53 6.14 -5.34 -8.42
C LEU A 53 5.73 -4.03 -9.14
N GLU A 54 6.56 -3.52 -10.06
CA GLU A 54 6.24 -2.35 -10.90
C GLU A 54 5.04 -2.63 -11.81
N ASN A 55 5.00 -3.81 -12.43
CA ASN A 55 3.89 -4.24 -13.27
C ASN A 55 2.57 -4.29 -12.47
N GLU A 56 2.62 -4.68 -11.19
CA GLU A 56 1.47 -4.63 -10.29
C GLU A 56 1.18 -3.19 -9.80
N GLY A 57 2.11 -2.25 -9.99
CA GLY A 57 1.94 -0.82 -9.73
C GLY A 57 2.38 -0.37 -8.35
N VAL A 58 3.32 -1.06 -7.75
CA VAL A 58 3.96 -0.60 -6.52
C VAL A 58 4.53 0.81 -6.69
N ASP A 59 4.42 1.64 -5.68
CA ASP A 59 4.97 3.00 -5.74
C ASP A 59 6.41 3.09 -5.20
N ILE A 60 6.78 2.18 -4.31
CA ILE A 60 8.07 2.17 -3.62
C ILE A 60 8.48 0.72 -3.36
N VAL A 61 9.71 0.37 -3.63
CA VAL A 61 10.26 -0.95 -3.28
C VAL A 61 11.36 -0.81 -2.25
N ARG A 62 11.34 -1.69 -1.23
CA ARG A 62 12.39 -1.80 -0.23
C ARG A 62 13.27 -3.00 -0.53
N VAL A 63 14.58 -2.81 -0.46
CA VAL A 63 15.58 -3.84 -0.69
C VAL A 63 16.47 -3.98 0.54
N SER A 64 16.76 -5.20 0.98
CA SER A 64 17.56 -5.46 2.18
C SER A 64 19.05 -5.30 1.89
N CYS A 65 19.78 -4.61 2.76
CA CYS A 65 21.23 -4.39 2.63
C CYS A 65 21.98 -4.91 3.86
N PRO A 66 22.08 -6.24 4.06
CA PRO A 66 22.74 -6.81 5.22
C PRO A 66 24.27 -6.79 5.11
N THR A 67 24.82 -6.80 3.90
CA THR A 67 26.26 -6.88 3.61
C THR A 67 26.75 -5.68 2.80
N GLU A 68 28.06 -5.51 2.69
CA GLU A 68 28.69 -4.52 1.80
C GLU A 68 28.35 -4.82 0.33
N LYS A 69 28.40 -6.07 -0.06
CA LYS A 69 28.08 -6.47 -1.43
C LYS A 69 26.62 -6.10 -1.78
N SER A 70 25.69 -6.33 -0.86
CA SER A 70 24.28 -5.97 -1.09
C SER A 70 24.05 -4.47 -1.18
N SER A 71 24.75 -3.64 -0.41
CA SER A 71 24.63 -2.19 -0.53
C SER A 71 25.27 -1.64 -1.79
N LEU A 72 26.37 -2.22 -2.27
CA LEU A 72 26.99 -1.85 -3.56
C LEU A 72 26.18 -2.32 -4.76
N ALA A 73 25.54 -3.49 -4.68
CA ALA A 73 24.65 -4.01 -5.74
C ALA A 73 23.45 -3.07 -6.02
N LEU A 74 23.05 -2.24 -5.06
CA LEU A 74 21.93 -1.29 -5.24
C LEU A 74 22.12 -0.38 -6.44
N LYS A 75 23.35 0.03 -6.76
CA LYS A 75 23.61 0.91 -7.90
C LYS A 75 23.13 0.27 -9.20
N GLU A 76 23.54 -0.97 -9.45
CA GLU A 76 23.19 -1.69 -10.66
C GLU A 76 21.70 -2.07 -10.70
N ILE A 77 21.09 -2.35 -9.54
CA ILE A 77 19.65 -2.58 -9.40
C ILE A 77 18.88 -1.31 -9.75
N ILE A 78 19.24 -0.17 -9.16
CA ILE A 78 18.55 1.13 -9.34
C ILE A 78 18.60 1.59 -10.80
N ASP A 79 19.73 1.36 -11.48
CA ASP A 79 19.91 1.74 -12.89
C ASP A 79 18.94 0.97 -13.86
N GLN A 80 18.34 -0.15 -13.40
CA GLN A 80 17.49 -1.02 -14.21
C GLN A 80 15.99 -0.95 -13.86
N VAL A 81 15.60 -0.16 -12.85
CA VAL A 81 14.22 -0.07 -12.37
C VAL A 81 13.72 1.38 -12.35
N SER A 82 12.42 1.59 -12.33
CA SER A 82 11.85 2.94 -12.38
C SER A 82 11.30 3.45 -11.04
N VAL A 83 10.92 2.52 -10.14
CA VAL A 83 10.42 2.88 -8.81
C VAL A 83 11.53 3.29 -7.85
N PRO A 84 11.28 4.23 -6.93
CA PRO A 84 12.26 4.61 -5.92
C PRO A 84 12.57 3.43 -4.97
N ILE A 85 13.86 3.22 -4.72
CA ILE A 85 14.36 2.14 -3.88
C ILE A 85 14.66 2.64 -2.48
N VAL A 86 14.14 1.92 -1.47
CA VAL A 86 14.43 2.11 -0.06
C VAL A 86 15.43 1.07 0.39
N ALA A 87 16.63 1.48 0.81
CA ALA A 87 17.63 0.59 1.39
C ALA A 87 17.28 0.26 2.85
N ASP A 88 17.18 -1.01 3.17
CA ASP A 88 16.84 -1.50 4.52
C ASP A 88 18.10 -1.86 5.31
N ILE A 89 18.47 -0.97 6.24
CA ILE A 89 19.69 -1.07 7.04
C ILE A 89 19.33 -1.46 8.48
N HIS A 90 19.90 -2.57 8.98
CA HIS A 90 19.58 -3.06 10.32
C HIS A 90 20.62 -2.71 11.39
N PHE A 91 21.90 -3.01 11.18
CA PHE A 91 22.91 -2.93 12.23
C PHE A 91 24.15 -2.09 11.86
N HIS A 92 24.58 -2.13 10.61
CA HIS A 92 25.84 -1.53 10.20
C HIS A 92 25.63 -0.19 9.49
N TYR A 93 25.92 0.91 10.17
CA TYR A 93 25.78 2.26 9.62
C TYR A 93 26.51 2.46 8.29
N LYS A 94 27.66 1.78 8.06
CA LYS A 94 28.39 1.85 6.79
C LYS A 94 27.53 1.40 5.60
N ARG A 95 26.65 0.44 5.80
CA ARG A 95 25.70 0.01 4.76
C ARG A 95 24.75 1.16 4.36
N ALA A 96 24.43 2.03 5.31
CA ALA A 96 23.64 3.23 5.00
C ALA A 96 24.42 4.23 4.15
N LEU A 97 25.72 4.43 4.43
CA LEU A 97 26.57 5.31 3.63
C LEU A 97 26.71 4.79 2.20
N GLU A 98 27.07 3.52 2.06
CA GLU A 98 27.19 2.85 0.76
C GLU A 98 25.89 2.86 -0.05
N ALA A 99 24.75 2.61 0.60
CA ALA A 99 23.44 2.65 -0.04
C ALA A 99 23.08 4.08 -0.50
N ALA A 100 23.42 5.10 0.28
CA ALA A 100 23.24 6.49 -0.10
C ALA A 100 24.07 6.84 -1.34
N ASP A 101 25.33 6.46 -1.35
CA ASP A 101 26.24 6.69 -2.47
C ASP A 101 25.88 5.86 -3.71
N SER A 102 25.18 4.72 -3.52
CA SER A 102 24.65 3.88 -4.59
C SER A 102 23.34 4.40 -5.21
N GLY A 103 22.77 5.50 -4.69
CA GLY A 103 21.59 6.15 -5.26
C GLY A 103 20.25 5.72 -4.65
N ALA A 104 20.25 5.08 -3.47
CA ALA A 104 19.00 4.78 -2.76
C ALA A 104 18.19 6.06 -2.50
N SER A 105 16.89 6.01 -2.72
CA SER A 105 15.99 7.17 -2.55
C SER A 105 15.58 7.40 -1.08
N CYS A 106 15.72 6.38 -0.24
CA CYS A 106 15.43 6.46 1.19
C CYS A 106 16.20 5.40 1.97
N LEU A 107 16.69 5.76 3.15
CA LEU A 107 17.31 4.81 4.08
C LEU A 107 16.33 4.42 5.16
N ARG A 108 16.01 3.14 5.27
CA ARG A 108 15.27 2.63 6.44
C ARG A 108 16.25 2.21 7.51
N ILE A 109 16.14 2.83 8.65
CA ILE A 109 17.00 2.57 9.80
C ILE A 109 16.18 2.47 11.09
N ASN A 110 16.81 1.84 12.09
CA ASN A 110 16.41 1.99 13.49
C ASN A 110 17.60 2.65 14.21
N PRO A 111 17.54 3.95 14.52
CA PRO A 111 18.66 4.67 15.13
C PRO A 111 19.12 4.04 16.44
N GLY A 112 18.19 3.43 17.22
CA GLY A 112 18.52 2.73 18.45
C GLY A 112 19.50 1.55 18.28
N ASN A 113 19.58 0.98 17.08
CA ASN A 113 20.50 -0.12 16.77
C ASN A 113 21.87 0.36 16.27
N ILE A 114 21.99 1.63 15.87
CA ILE A 114 23.20 2.18 15.23
C ILE A 114 24.09 2.92 16.25
N GLY A 115 23.48 3.55 17.22
CA GLY A 115 24.17 4.36 18.22
C GLY A 115 24.35 5.84 17.79
N PRO A 116 24.40 6.77 18.77
CA PRO A 116 24.24 8.21 18.52
C PRO A 116 25.32 8.86 17.68
N GLU A 117 26.58 8.44 17.83
CA GLU A 117 27.69 9.03 17.05
C GLU A 117 27.63 8.61 15.59
N LYS A 118 27.34 7.34 15.33
CA LYS A 118 27.28 6.79 13.98
C LYS A 118 26.04 7.23 13.21
N ILE A 119 24.95 7.54 13.91
CA ILE A 119 23.74 8.08 13.27
C ILE A 119 24.00 9.45 12.64
N LYS A 120 24.90 10.28 13.20
CA LYS A 120 25.30 11.57 12.63
C LYS A 120 25.95 11.41 11.27
N GLU A 121 26.77 10.37 11.08
CA GLU A 121 27.38 10.05 9.79
C GLU A 121 26.30 9.67 8.76
N VAL A 122 25.32 8.85 9.16
CA VAL A 122 24.18 8.48 8.31
C VAL A 122 23.33 9.70 7.91
N ILE A 123 23.07 10.59 8.87
CA ILE A 123 22.35 11.86 8.60
C ILE A 123 23.15 12.73 7.62
N SER A 124 24.47 12.83 7.80
CA SER A 124 25.33 13.58 6.90
C SER A 124 25.29 13.03 5.48
N ALA A 125 25.38 11.70 5.32
CA ALA A 125 25.27 11.05 4.02
C ALA A 125 23.89 11.27 3.38
N ALA A 126 22.81 11.16 4.16
CA ALA A 126 21.45 11.42 3.67
C ALA A 126 21.28 12.87 3.19
N LYS A 127 21.84 13.85 3.91
CA LYS A 127 21.85 15.27 3.50
C LYS A 127 22.66 15.49 2.22
N SER A 128 23.85 14.93 2.15
CA SER A 128 24.76 15.12 1.00
C SER A 128 24.19 14.55 -0.30
N ASN A 129 23.40 13.48 -0.20
CA ASN A 129 22.73 12.82 -1.33
C ASN A 129 21.27 13.26 -1.52
N ASP A 130 20.76 14.23 -0.75
CA ASP A 130 19.38 14.71 -0.78
C ASP A 130 18.33 13.59 -0.69
N ILE A 131 18.57 12.59 0.15
CA ILE A 131 17.69 11.44 0.33
C ILE A 131 16.96 11.47 1.67
N SER A 132 15.79 10.84 1.69
CA SER A 132 14.98 10.74 2.90
C SER A 132 15.39 9.58 3.79
N MET A 133 14.88 9.61 5.03
CA MET A 133 15.03 8.49 5.96
C MET A 133 13.67 7.97 6.41
N ARG A 134 13.61 6.70 6.78
CA ARG A 134 12.49 6.13 7.51
C ARG A 134 12.95 5.58 8.84
N ILE A 135 12.42 6.16 9.91
CA ILE A 135 12.62 5.65 11.26
C ILE A 135 11.65 4.50 11.49
N GLY A 136 12.19 3.31 11.73
CA GLY A 136 11.40 2.10 11.97
C GLY A 136 11.50 1.63 13.41
N VAL A 137 10.47 1.89 14.21
CA VAL A 137 10.33 1.34 15.56
C VAL A 137 9.46 0.09 15.48
N ASN A 138 9.97 -1.04 15.92
CA ASN A 138 9.23 -2.30 16.04
C ASN A 138 9.17 -2.72 17.50
N ALA A 139 8.04 -3.27 17.92
CA ALA A 139 7.86 -3.79 19.29
C ALA A 139 8.94 -4.81 19.69
N GLY A 140 9.38 -5.66 18.75
CA GLY A 140 10.41 -6.67 18.98
C GLY A 140 11.85 -6.15 19.00
N SER A 141 12.10 -4.85 18.78
CA SER A 141 13.45 -4.26 18.72
C SER A 141 13.56 -2.93 19.48
N LEU A 142 12.82 -2.79 20.57
CA LEU A 142 12.93 -1.66 21.50
C LEU A 142 14.24 -1.75 22.28
N SER A 143 14.84 -0.58 22.62
CA SER A 143 16.03 -0.52 23.41
C SER A 143 15.82 -1.05 24.84
N GLU A 144 16.89 -1.59 25.44
CA GLU A 144 16.86 -2.06 26.85
C GLU A 144 16.39 -0.97 27.81
N LYS A 145 16.80 0.28 27.57
CA LYS A 145 16.35 1.44 28.36
C LYS A 145 14.82 1.55 28.38
N ILE A 146 14.18 1.47 27.22
CA ILE A 146 12.71 1.54 27.07
C ILE A 146 12.06 0.30 27.72
N LEU A 147 12.58 -0.90 27.47
CA LEU A 147 12.05 -2.13 28.04
C LEU A 147 12.18 -2.18 29.57
N ASN A 148 13.27 -1.65 30.13
CA ASN A 148 13.43 -1.54 31.58
C ASN A 148 12.42 -0.60 32.22
N LYS A 149 12.01 0.46 31.51
CA LYS A 149 10.98 1.42 31.98
C LYS A 149 9.58 0.83 31.91
N TYR A 150 9.21 0.24 30.76
CA TYR A 150 7.84 -0.19 30.49
C TYR A 150 7.57 -1.66 30.82
N LYS A 151 8.61 -2.46 31.04
CA LYS A 151 8.58 -3.91 31.33
C LYS A 151 8.11 -4.80 30.17
N GLU A 152 7.40 -4.22 29.21
CA GLU A 152 6.89 -4.92 28.03
C GLU A 152 6.85 -4.00 26.79
N PRO A 153 6.85 -4.54 25.57
CA PRO A 153 6.75 -3.76 24.34
C PRO A 153 5.31 -3.29 24.09
N CYS A 154 4.86 -2.28 24.84
CA CYS A 154 3.53 -1.68 24.71
C CYS A 154 3.52 -0.47 23.75
N ALA A 155 2.32 0.03 23.44
CA ALA A 155 2.14 1.20 22.58
C ALA A 155 2.89 2.44 23.09
N ASP A 156 2.88 2.69 24.41
CA ASP A 156 3.56 3.83 25.02
C ASP A 156 5.08 3.73 24.91
N ALA A 157 5.64 2.53 25.09
CA ALA A 157 7.05 2.24 24.87
C ALA A 157 7.48 2.55 23.43
N MET A 158 6.65 2.14 22.45
CA MET A 158 6.91 2.39 21.04
C MET A 158 6.84 3.89 20.68
N VAL A 159 5.88 4.61 21.25
CA VAL A 159 5.74 6.07 21.06
C VAL A 159 6.92 6.80 21.65
N GLU A 160 7.35 6.48 22.89
CA GLU A 160 8.53 7.10 23.50
C GLU A 160 9.78 6.84 22.65
N SER A 161 10.01 5.61 22.21
CA SER A 161 11.11 5.28 21.32
C SER A 161 11.07 6.08 20.02
N ALA A 162 9.89 6.26 19.43
CA ALA A 162 9.75 7.06 18.20
C ALA A 162 10.08 8.55 18.46
N LEU A 163 9.61 9.11 19.57
CA LEU A 163 9.86 10.51 19.93
C LEU A 163 11.35 10.78 20.24
N GLU A 164 12.04 9.87 20.93
CA GLU A 164 13.49 9.97 21.14
C GLU A 164 14.25 10.01 19.78
N ASN A 165 13.82 9.21 18.82
CA ASN A 165 14.44 9.20 17.50
C ASN A 165 14.10 10.46 16.67
N ILE A 166 12.87 10.98 16.77
CA ILE A 166 12.47 12.25 16.14
C ILE A 166 13.36 13.36 16.68
N GLN A 167 13.46 13.49 18.00
CA GLN A 167 14.30 14.51 18.64
C GLN A 167 15.75 14.42 18.18
N LEU A 168 16.32 13.23 18.10
CA LEU A 168 17.68 13.01 17.62
C LEU A 168 17.90 13.56 16.20
N LEU A 169 16.95 13.33 15.29
CA LEU A 169 17.03 13.82 13.92
C LEU A 169 16.86 15.35 13.85
N GLU A 170 15.91 15.89 14.60
CA GLU A 170 15.66 17.34 14.68
C GLU A 170 16.85 18.11 15.26
N GLU A 171 17.48 17.61 16.32
CA GLU A 171 18.70 18.18 16.91
C GLU A 171 19.88 18.19 15.92
N ASN A 172 19.87 17.26 14.95
CA ASN A 172 20.81 17.25 13.85
C ASN A 172 20.32 18.01 12.60
N ASN A 173 19.25 18.82 12.71
CA ASN A 173 18.66 19.59 11.61
C ASN A 173 18.28 18.72 10.39
N PHE A 174 17.76 17.52 10.62
CA PHE A 174 17.30 16.62 9.57
C PHE A 174 15.78 16.39 9.72
N ASN A 175 15.00 16.89 8.76
CA ASN A 175 13.53 16.84 8.78
C ASN A 175 12.93 16.03 7.60
N ASN A 176 13.77 15.56 6.67
CA ASN A 176 13.31 14.76 5.52
C ASN A 176 13.18 13.29 5.91
N PHE A 177 12.23 12.98 6.82
CA PHE A 177 12.01 11.61 7.25
C PHE A 177 10.54 11.29 7.52
N LYS A 178 10.21 10.00 7.43
CA LYS A 178 8.93 9.41 7.82
C LYS A 178 9.12 8.37 8.92
N ILE A 179 8.02 8.01 9.61
CA ILE A 179 8.08 7.17 10.80
C ILE A 179 7.19 5.94 10.64
N SER A 180 7.61 4.83 11.22
CA SER A 180 6.77 3.66 11.41
C SER A 180 6.90 3.12 12.83
N VAL A 181 5.76 2.78 13.46
CA VAL A 181 5.67 2.13 14.76
C VAL A 181 4.82 0.87 14.60
N LYS A 182 5.46 -0.30 14.58
CA LYS A 182 4.85 -1.56 14.18
C LYS A 182 4.96 -2.63 15.25
N ALA A 183 3.89 -3.38 15.43
CA ALA A 183 3.86 -4.62 16.19
C ALA A 183 3.10 -5.69 15.40
N SER A 184 3.16 -6.95 15.84
CA SER A 184 2.32 -8.04 15.33
C SER A 184 0.89 -7.98 15.87
N ASN A 185 0.69 -7.30 17.00
CA ASN A 185 -0.62 -7.09 17.61
C ASN A 185 -1.30 -5.84 17.04
N ILE A 186 -2.53 -6.00 16.54
CA ILE A 186 -3.32 -4.94 15.92
C ILE A 186 -3.58 -3.78 16.90
N HIS A 187 -4.05 -4.10 18.11
CA HIS A 187 -4.42 -3.07 19.10
C HIS A 187 -3.22 -2.23 19.52
N THR A 188 -2.06 -2.87 19.74
CA THR A 188 -0.81 -2.18 20.06
C THR A 188 -0.38 -1.27 18.94
N THR A 189 -0.42 -1.74 17.70
CA THR A 189 -0.05 -0.95 16.52
C THR A 189 -0.97 0.26 16.34
N VAL A 190 -2.28 0.05 16.33
CA VAL A 190 -3.28 1.12 16.16
C VAL A 190 -3.15 2.16 17.27
N LYS A 191 -3.04 1.72 18.54
CA LYS A 191 -2.87 2.61 19.69
C LYS A 191 -1.58 3.43 19.60
N ALA A 192 -0.47 2.82 19.16
CA ALA A 192 0.80 3.50 19.01
C ALA A 192 0.74 4.61 17.94
N TYR A 193 0.18 4.31 16.75
CA TYR A 193 0.02 5.33 15.70
C TYR A 193 -0.93 6.46 16.12
N LYS A 194 -2.07 6.16 16.75
CA LYS A 194 -2.99 7.18 17.24
C LYS A 194 -2.31 8.12 18.23
N LYS A 195 -1.63 7.57 19.24
CA LYS A 195 -0.89 8.39 20.23
C LYS A 195 0.25 9.20 19.59
N LEU A 196 0.95 8.64 18.63
CA LEU A 196 2.04 9.34 17.95
C LEU A 196 1.52 10.44 17.03
N SER A 197 0.35 10.25 16.40
CA SER A 197 -0.27 11.23 15.51
C SER A 197 -0.64 12.56 16.20
N GLU A 198 -0.85 12.53 17.51
CA GLU A 198 -1.11 13.70 18.35
C GLU A 198 0.18 14.45 18.74
N LYS A 199 1.35 13.86 18.54
CA LYS A 199 2.63 14.34 19.07
C LYS A 199 3.62 14.86 18.02
N CYS A 200 3.40 14.54 16.75
CA CYS A 200 4.27 14.99 15.66
C CYS A 200 3.49 15.11 14.34
N ASP A 201 4.03 15.84 13.38
CA ASP A 201 3.47 16.09 12.05
C ASP A 201 4.24 15.38 10.92
N TYR A 202 5.12 14.45 11.23
CA TYR A 202 5.84 13.66 10.24
C TYR A 202 4.94 12.60 9.58
N PRO A 203 5.16 12.27 8.29
CA PRO A 203 4.41 11.23 7.60
C PRO A 203 4.59 9.86 8.24
N PHE A 204 3.53 9.05 8.20
CA PHE A 204 3.56 7.69 8.74
C PHE A 204 3.55 6.63 7.66
N HIS A 205 4.42 5.63 7.86
CA HIS A 205 4.45 4.40 7.09
C HIS A 205 3.75 3.28 7.87
N LEU A 206 2.52 2.99 7.51
CA LEU A 206 1.68 2.00 8.20
C LEU A 206 2.03 0.57 7.80
N GLY A 207 1.74 -0.37 8.69
CA GLY A 207 1.82 -1.80 8.47
C GLY A 207 1.90 -2.57 9.77
N LEU A 208 1.72 -3.87 9.69
CA LEU A 208 1.99 -4.81 10.77
C LEU A 208 3.32 -5.54 10.52
N THR A 209 3.93 -6.07 11.58
CA THR A 209 4.98 -7.09 11.48
C THR A 209 4.36 -8.48 11.62
N GLU A 210 4.93 -9.48 10.96
CA GLU A 210 4.55 -10.88 11.09
C GLU A 210 3.02 -11.08 11.01
N ALA A 211 2.37 -10.51 9.98
CA ALA A 211 0.92 -10.57 9.86
C ALA A 211 0.39 -11.99 9.55
N GLY A 212 1.20 -12.80 8.84
CA GLY A 212 0.90 -14.21 8.54
C GLY A 212 0.68 -14.49 7.05
N THR A 213 0.02 -15.61 6.77
CA THR A 213 -0.28 -16.07 5.40
C THR A 213 -1.25 -15.11 4.69
N TYR A 214 -1.45 -15.31 3.38
CA TYR A 214 -2.29 -14.46 2.52
C TYR A 214 -3.62 -14.08 3.19
N LEU A 215 -4.45 -15.05 3.58
CA LEU A 215 -5.77 -14.77 4.16
C LEU A 215 -5.66 -14.07 5.52
N SER A 216 -4.89 -14.65 6.45
CA SER A 216 -4.78 -14.12 7.82
C SER A 216 -4.10 -12.75 7.83
N GLY A 217 -3.01 -12.60 7.06
CA GLY A 217 -2.26 -11.37 6.95
C GLY A 217 -3.05 -10.24 6.29
N SER A 218 -3.83 -10.55 5.25
CA SER A 218 -4.71 -9.59 4.59
C SER A 218 -5.80 -9.08 5.52
N ILE A 219 -6.47 -9.98 6.26
CA ILE A 219 -7.52 -9.59 7.22
C ILE A 219 -6.95 -8.72 8.33
N LYS A 220 -5.83 -9.12 8.95
CA LYS A 220 -5.19 -8.34 10.02
C LYS A 220 -4.75 -6.96 9.51
N SER A 221 -4.18 -6.90 8.32
CA SER A 221 -3.75 -5.66 7.69
C SER A 221 -4.95 -4.76 7.37
N ALA A 222 -6.01 -5.30 6.79
CA ALA A 222 -7.24 -4.55 6.50
C ALA A 222 -7.86 -3.95 7.76
N ILE A 223 -7.94 -4.70 8.85
CA ILE A 223 -8.47 -4.20 10.14
C ILE A 223 -7.59 -3.08 10.70
N SER A 224 -6.27 -3.31 10.78
CA SER A 224 -5.33 -2.37 11.39
C SER A 224 -5.18 -1.08 10.56
N LEU A 225 -4.88 -1.24 9.27
CA LEU A 225 -4.67 -0.10 8.38
C LEU A 225 -5.98 0.61 8.08
N GLY A 226 -7.07 -0.15 7.88
CA GLY A 226 -8.40 0.41 7.64
C GLY A 226 -8.85 1.34 8.77
N GLN A 227 -8.68 0.93 10.03
CA GLN A 227 -9.01 1.78 11.16
C GLN A 227 -8.18 3.07 11.18
N LEU A 228 -6.86 2.99 10.95
CA LEU A 228 -5.99 4.17 10.93
C LEU A 228 -6.29 5.10 9.76
N LEU A 229 -6.49 4.54 8.57
CA LEU A 229 -6.79 5.29 7.35
C LEU A 229 -8.14 6.02 7.45
N MET A 230 -9.17 5.39 8.04
CA MET A 230 -10.46 6.03 8.32
C MET A 230 -10.35 7.19 9.31
N ASP A 231 -9.40 7.13 10.25
CA ASP A 231 -9.07 8.23 11.16
C ASP A 231 -8.16 9.30 10.49
N GLY A 232 -7.89 9.19 9.19
CA GLY A 232 -7.01 10.09 8.44
C GLY A 232 -5.52 9.92 8.72
N ILE A 233 -5.11 8.83 9.35
CA ILE A 233 -3.73 8.54 9.75
C ILE A 233 -3.08 7.59 8.75
N GLY A 234 -2.01 8.02 8.10
CA GLY A 234 -1.19 7.22 7.19
C GLY A 234 -0.91 7.88 5.85
N ASP A 235 0.33 7.76 5.41
CA ASP A 235 0.83 8.40 4.20
C ASP A 235 1.47 7.40 3.23
N THR A 236 2.01 6.30 3.75
CA THR A 236 2.43 5.12 2.98
C THR A 236 2.02 3.86 3.72
N ILE A 237 1.74 2.79 2.98
CA ILE A 237 1.38 1.49 3.55
C ILE A 237 2.29 0.37 3.04
N ARG A 238 2.52 -0.65 3.87
CA ARG A 238 3.09 -1.92 3.45
C ARG A 238 2.35 -3.07 4.10
N ILE A 239 1.86 -3.97 3.27
CA ILE A 239 1.29 -5.25 3.70
C ILE A 239 2.44 -6.25 3.89
N SER A 240 2.37 -7.09 4.91
CA SER A 240 3.39 -8.09 5.22
C SER A 240 2.75 -9.46 5.16
N LEU A 241 3.07 -10.24 4.14
CA LEU A 241 2.53 -11.57 3.94
C LEU A 241 3.65 -12.62 3.89
N THR A 242 3.35 -13.82 4.37
CA THR A 242 4.15 -15.02 4.08
C THR A 242 3.69 -15.57 2.72
N ASP A 243 3.97 -14.80 1.66
CA ASP A 243 3.56 -15.09 0.29
C ASP A 243 4.46 -14.32 -0.72
N ASN A 244 4.14 -14.40 -2.03
CA ASN A 244 4.79 -13.61 -3.05
C ASN A 244 4.58 -12.11 -2.78
N PRO A 245 5.65 -11.27 -2.85
CA PRO A 245 5.54 -9.83 -2.62
C PRO A 245 4.55 -9.09 -3.54
N VAL A 246 4.24 -9.62 -4.71
CA VAL A 246 3.20 -9.10 -5.61
C VAL A 246 1.82 -9.11 -4.94
N GLU A 247 1.51 -10.14 -4.15
CA GLU A 247 0.25 -10.22 -3.41
C GLU A 247 0.14 -9.13 -2.32
N GLU A 248 1.27 -8.70 -1.75
CA GLU A 248 1.29 -7.56 -0.81
C GLU A 248 0.81 -6.27 -1.49
N VAL A 249 1.21 -6.04 -2.74
CA VAL A 249 0.81 -4.87 -3.54
C VAL A 249 -0.69 -4.91 -3.83
N LYS A 250 -1.19 -6.05 -4.31
CA LYS A 250 -2.63 -6.26 -4.59
C LYS A 250 -3.49 -5.99 -3.37
N VAL A 251 -3.15 -6.60 -2.23
CA VAL A 251 -3.88 -6.39 -0.96
C VAL A 251 -3.78 -4.93 -0.50
N GLY A 252 -2.64 -4.28 -0.69
CA GLY A 252 -2.46 -2.86 -0.37
C GLY A 252 -3.42 -1.97 -1.17
N PHE A 253 -3.49 -2.16 -2.48
CA PHE A 253 -4.44 -1.43 -3.33
C PHE A 253 -5.89 -1.78 -3.03
N GLU A 254 -6.19 -3.04 -2.72
CA GLU A 254 -7.56 -3.45 -2.38
C GLU A 254 -8.06 -2.78 -1.09
N ILE A 255 -7.18 -2.63 -0.08
CA ILE A 255 -7.51 -1.86 1.14
C ILE A 255 -7.80 -0.40 0.80
N LEU A 256 -6.93 0.25 0.01
CA LEU A 256 -7.11 1.66 -0.36
C LEU A 256 -8.35 1.87 -1.23
N LYS A 257 -8.62 0.96 -2.16
CA LYS A 257 -9.81 0.96 -3.03
C LYS A 257 -11.10 0.76 -2.23
N SER A 258 -11.08 -0.16 -1.26
CA SER A 258 -12.24 -0.42 -0.37
C SER A 258 -12.62 0.79 0.48
N LEU A 259 -11.66 1.67 0.75
CA LEU A 259 -11.85 2.92 1.51
C LEU A 259 -12.05 4.16 0.62
N ASP A 260 -12.12 3.99 -0.70
CA ASP A 260 -12.17 5.07 -1.70
C ASP A 260 -11.04 6.13 -1.55
N LEU A 261 -9.89 5.71 -0.97
CA LEU A 261 -8.71 6.57 -0.78
C LEU A 261 -7.80 6.61 -2.00
N ARG A 262 -7.79 5.53 -2.77
CA ARG A 262 -7.05 5.42 -4.02
C ARG A 262 -7.68 4.33 -4.88
N THR A 263 -7.94 4.65 -6.13
CA THR A 263 -8.53 3.73 -7.09
C THR A 263 -7.49 3.27 -8.10
N ARG A 264 -7.46 1.98 -8.37
CA ARG A 264 -6.65 1.33 -9.40
C ARG A 264 -7.37 0.09 -9.88
N GLY A 265 -7.48 -0.08 -11.19
CA GLY A 265 -8.13 -1.22 -11.80
C GLY A 265 -9.65 -1.26 -11.59
N ILE A 266 -10.23 -2.37 -11.97
CA ILE A 266 -11.69 -2.55 -11.93
C ILE A 266 -12.16 -2.84 -10.50
N LYS A 267 -13.16 -2.08 -10.03
CA LYS A 267 -13.89 -2.36 -8.78
C LYS A 267 -15.15 -3.15 -9.14
N ILE A 268 -15.20 -4.44 -8.77
CA ILE A 268 -16.36 -5.28 -9.00
C ILE A 268 -17.24 -5.32 -7.74
N VAL A 269 -18.45 -4.77 -7.85
CA VAL A 269 -19.49 -4.89 -6.83
C VAL A 269 -20.36 -6.07 -7.20
N SER A 270 -20.40 -7.13 -6.40
CA SER A 270 -21.15 -8.33 -6.70
C SER A 270 -21.99 -8.83 -5.53
N CYS A 271 -23.12 -9.46 -5.82
CA CYS A 271 -23.92 -10.11 -4.79
C CYS A 271 -23.38 -11.52 -4.47
N PRO A 272 -23.61 -12.03 -3.23
CA PRO A 272 -23.10 -13.36 -2.84
C PRO A 272 -23.85 -14.52 -3.50
N SER A 273 -24.76 -14.23 -4.44
CA SER A 273 -25.66 -15.19 -5.09
C SER A 273 -26.73 -15.76 -4.15
N CYS A 274 -27.86 -16.12 -4.68
CA CYS A 274 -28.96 -16.79 -3.97
C CYS A 274 -29.93 -17.47 -4.97
N ALA A 275 -31.01 -18.10 -4.48
CA ALA A 275 -31.96 -18.78 -5.31
C ALA A 275 -32.71 -17.89 -6.35
N ARG A 276 -32.56 -16.56 -6.26
CA ARG A 276 -33.15 -15.60 -7.22
C ARG A 276 -32.22 -15.26 -8.39
N GLN A 277 -31.00 -15.81 -8.44
CA GLN A 277 -30.04 -15.49 -9.51
C GLN A 277 -30.57 -15.92 -10.89
N GLY A 278 -30.41 -15.05 -11.88
CA GLY A 278 -30.72 -15.33 -13.28
C GLY A 278 -29.57 -15.92 -14.08
N PHE A 279 -28.32 -15.84 -13.51
CA PHE A 279 -27.09 -16.38 -14.09
C PHE A 279 -26.10 -16.79 -12.98
N PRO A 280 -25.05 -17.60 -13.27
CA PRO A 280 -24.09 -18.08 -12.27
C PRO A 280 -23.12 -16.97 -11.84
N VAL A 281 -23.55 -16.09 -10.91
CA VAL A 281 -22.82 -14.88 -10.49
C VAL A 281 -21.40 -15.19 -10.03
N ILE A 282 -21.21 -16.21 -9.19
CA ILE A 282 -19.89 -16.53 -8.60
C ILE A 282 -18.88 -16.88 -9.69
N GLU A 283 -19.25 -17.70 -10.67
CA GLU A 283 -18.40 -18.09 -11.77
C GLU A 283 -18.13 -16.90 -12.71
N THR A 284 -19.17 -16.15 -13.04
CA THR A 284 -19.07 -14.95 -13.87
C THR A 284 -18.09 -13.94 -13.28
N VAL A 285 -18.20 -13.64 -11.98
CA VAL A 285 -17.32 -12.69 -11.30
C VAL A 285 -15.86 -13.17 -11.32
N LYS A 286 -15.59 -14.45 -11.01
CA LYS A 286 -14.23 -15.01 -11.06
C LYS A 286 -13.58 -14.86 -12.44
N ILE A 287 -14.34 -15.13 -13.50
CA ILE A 287 -13.83 -14.99 -14.86
C ILE A 287 -13.59 -13.52 -15.21
N LEU A 288 -14.50 -12.62 -14.81
CA LEU A 288 -14.32 -11.18 -15.02
C LEU A 288 -13.12 -10.62 -14.25
N GLU A 289 -12.92 -10.99 -12.99
CA GLU A 289 -11.73 -10.62 -12.20
C GLU A 289 -10.44 -11.04 -12.91
N GLN A 290 -10.38 -12.26 -13.42
CA GLN A 290 -9.22 -12.76 -14.16
C GLN A 290 -9.00 -12.03 -15.48
N ARG A 291 -10.06 -11.87 -16.29
CA ARG A 291 -9.95 -11.26 -17.62
C ARG A 291 -9.66 -9.75 -17.57
N LEU A 292 -10.13 -9.06 -16.53
CA LEU A 292 -9.96 -7.62 -16.35
C LEU A 292 -8.76 -7.25 -15.46
N SER A 293 -8.00 -8.21 -14.97
CA SER A 293 -6.88 -7.99 -14.04
C SER A 293 -5.75 -7.13 -14.60
N HIS A 294 -5.57 -7.12 -15.93
CA HIS A 294 -4.57 -6.33 -16.62
C HIS A 294 -4.90 -4.83 -16.70
N ILE A 295 -6.17 -4.47 -16.49
CA ILE A 295 -6.66 -3.09 -16.58
C ILE A 295 -6.25 -2.34 -15.30
N LYS A 296 -5.61 -1.19 -15.49
CA LYS A 296 -5.12 -0.34 -14.40
C LYS A 296 -5.96 0.92 -14.19
N GLU A 297 -6.73 1.31 -15.19
CA GLU A 297 -7.65 2.43 -15.17
C GLU A 297 -8.81 2.16 -14.21
N PRO A 298 -9.18 3.14 -13.37
CA PRO A 298 -10.26 2.96 -12.41
C PRO A 298 -11.63 2.91 -13.11
N LEU A 299 -12.39 1.85 -12.86
CA LEU A 299 -13.77 1.72 -13.31
C LEU A 299 -14.54 0.81 -12.36
N THR A 300 -15.77 1.17 -12.04
CA THR A 300 -16.64 0.37 -11.18
C THR A 300 -17.67 -0.38 -12.02
N ILE A 301 -17.77 -1.69 -11.84
CA ILE A 301 -18.80 -2.51 -12.44
C ILE A 301 -19.63 -3.20 -11.35
N SER A 302 -20.94 -3.37 -11.58
CA SER A 302 -21.84 -4.11 -10.69
C SER A 302 -22.39 -5.36 -11.37
N ILE A 303 -22.23 -6.52 -10.73
CA ILE A 303 -22.64 -7.84 -11.23
C ILE A 303 -23.61 -8.45 -10.23
N ILE A 304 -24.90 -8.23 -10.44
CA ILE A 304 -25.96 -8.59 -9.50
C ILE A 304 -26.93 -9.58 -10.14
N GLY A 305 -27.09 -10.74 -9.53
CA GLY A 305 -27.84 -11.88 -10.08
C GLY A 305 -29.35 -11.69 -10.18
N CYS A 306 -29.95 -10.61 -9.65
CA CYS A 306 -31.41 -10.44 -9.68
C CYS A 306 -31.85 -8.98 -9.65
N VAL A 307 -33.09 -8.72 -10.03
CA VAL A 307 -33.67 -7.37 -10.08
C VAL A 307 -33.91 -6.72 -8.71
N VAL A 308 -33.75 -7.44 -7.61
CA VAL A 308 -34.03 -6.87 -6.27
C VAL A 308 -33.03 -5.78 -5.89
N ASN A 309 -31.76 -6.08 -6.02
CA ASN A 309 -30.67 -5.11 -5.71
C ASN A 309 -29.98 -4.58 -6.97
N GLY A 310 -30.13 -5.29 -8.11
CA GLY A 310 -29.42 -4.98 -9.34
C GLY A 310 -29.57 -3.56 -9.84
N PRO A 311 -30.77 -3.02 -10.02
CA PRO A 311 -30.94 -1.64 -10.48
C PRO A 311 -30.34 -0.60 -9.55
N GLY A 312 -30.41 -0.82 -8.22
CA GLY A 312 -29.85 0.09 -7.22
C GLY A 312 -28.31 0.14 -7.23
N GLU A 313 -27.66 -1.01 -7.41
CA GLU A 313 -26.20 -1.07 -7.54
C GLU A 313 -25.73 -0.58 -8.91
N ALA A 314 -26.51 -0.84 -9.97
CA ALA A 314 -26.19 -0.34 -11.31
C ALA A 314 -26.20 1.20 -11.39
N LEU A 315 -27.03 1.88 -10.60
CA LEU A 315 -27.04 3.35 -10.49
C LEU A 315 -25.72 3.94 -10.01
N LYS A 316 -24.93 3.15 -9.27
CA LYS A 316 -23.66 3.58 -8.65
C LYS A 316 -22.42 3.09 -9.41
N SER A 317 -22.60 2.46 -10.55
CA SER A 317 -21.51 1.88 -11.35
C SER A 317 -21.51 2.41 -12.77
N GLU A 318 -20.34 2.41 -13.40
CA GLU A 318 -20.20 2.79 -14.81
C GLU A 318 -20.80 1.75 -15.74
N ILE A 319 -20.70 0.46 -15.37
CA ILE A 319 -21.33 -0.66 -16.08
C ILE A 319 -22.03 -1.55 -15.06
N GLY A 320 -23.30 -1.80 -15.26
CA GLY A 320 -24.10 -2.68 -14.39
C GLY A 320 -24.69 -3.85 -15.15
N LEU A 321 -24.66 -5.03 -14.53
CA LEU A 321 -25.38 -6.21 -15.01
C LEU A 321 -26.37 -6.68 -13.95
N THR A 322 -27.62 -6.87 -14.35
CA THR A 322 -28.70 -7.33 -13.48
C THR A 322 -29.40 -8.54 -14.08
N GLY A 323 -29.46 -9.66 -13.35
CA GLY A 323 -30.23 -10.81 -13.75
C GLY A 323 -31.75 -10.49 -13.82
N GLY A 324 -32.36 -10.70 -14.98
CA GLY A 324 -33.74 -10.26 -15.24
C GLY A 324 -34.79 -11.35 -15.46
N GLY A 325 -34.39 -12.61 -15.58
CA GLY A 325 -35.33 -13.71 -15.85
C GLY A 325 -34.66 -14.91 -16.54
N LYS A 326 -35.40 -15.77 -17.15
CA LYS A 326 -34.82 -16.91 -17.87
C LYS A 326 -33.99 -16.43 -19.04
N ASP A 327 -32.67 -16.69 -18.95
CA ASP A 327 -31.63 -16.41 -19.96
C ASP A 327 -31.54 -14.97 -20.48
N THR A 328 -32.09 -13.97 -19.75
CA THR A 328 -32.09 -12.58 -20.18
C THR A 328 -31.67 -11.68 -19.01
N ASN A 329 -30.62 -10.87 -19.22
CA ASN A 329 -30.09 -9.96 -18.23
C ASN A 329 -30.12 -8.53 -18.76
N MET A 330 -30.25 -7.54 -17.87
CA MET A 330 -30.26 -6.13 -18.22
C MET A 330 -28.87 -5.54 -17.99
N VAL A 331 -28.33 -4.91 -19.01
CA VAL A 331 -27.10 -4.10 -18.95
C VAL A 331 -27.46 -2.65 -18.67
N TYR A 332 -26.72 -2.02 -17.81
CA TYR A 332 -26.81 -0.60 -17.47
C TYR A 332 -25.51 0.10 -17.83
N LEU A 333 -25.59 1.28 -18.42
CA LEU A 333 -24.47 2.13 -18.72
C LEU A 333 -24.62 3.47 -17.99
N SER A 334 -23.66 3.77 -17.11
CA SER A 334 -23.67 4.97 -16.26
C SER A 334 -25.00 5.17 -15.52
N GLY A 335 -25.50 4.07 -14.95
CA GLY A 335 -26.73 4.04 -14.17
C GLY A 335 -28.05 3.95 -14.99
N VAL A 336 -27.99 4.00 -16.31
CA VAL A 336 -29.19 3.94 -17.18
C VAL A 336 -29.32 2.56 -17.80
N ALA A 337 -30.52 1.98 -17.76
CA ALA A 337 -30.82 0.73 -18.46
C ALA A 337 -30.64 0.92 -19.98
N ASP A 338 -29.81 0.06 -20.58
CA ASP A 338 -29.41 0.21 -21.99
C ASP A 338 -29.99 -0.92 -22.86
N HIS A 339 -29.52 -2.14 -22.67
CA HIS A 339 -29.95 -3.27 -23.49
C HIS A 339 -29.97 -4.60 -22.71
N LYS A 340 -30.47 -5.62 -23.33
CA LYS A 340 -30.55 -6.97 -22.76
C LYS A 340 -29.55 -7.91 -23.44
N ILE A 341 -28.98 -8.83 -22.66
CA ILE A 341 -28.07 -9.87 -23.14
C ILE A 341 -28.44 -11.23 -22.60
N ASN A 342 -28.00 -12.29 -23.29
CA ASN A 342 -28.19 -13.67 -22.85
C ASN A 342 -27.07 -14.10 -21.87
N ASN A 343 -27.35 -15.18 -21.10
CA ASN A 343 -26.36 -15.72 -20.15
C ASN A 343 -25.04 -16.11 -20.82
N SER A 344 -25.07 -16.67 -22.04
CA SER A 344 -23.88 -17.09 -22.82
C SER A 344 -22.93 -15.94 -23.11
N ASP A 345 -23.43 -14.72 -23.23
CA ASP A 345 -22.71 -13.58 -23.78
C ASP A 345 -22.16 -12.65 -22.68
N ILE A 346 -22.54 -12.89 -21.41
CA ILE A 346 -22.26 -11.98 -20.29
C ILE A 346 -20.79 -11.60 -20.22
N VAL A 347 -19.91 -12.57 -20.12
CA VAL A 347 -18.47 -12.32 -19.84
C VAL A 347 -17.84 -11.52 -20.97
N ASP A 348 -17.99 -12.00 -22.21
CA ASP A 348 -17.37 -11.35 -23.37
C ASP A 348 -17.93 -9.94 -23.57
N HIS A 349 -19.22 -9.78 -23.39
CA HIS A 349 -19.87 -8.48 -23.55
C HIS A 349 -19.45 -7.47 -22.49
N ILE A 350 -19.37 -7.87 -21.21
CA ILE A 350 -18.90 -6.97 -20.13
C ILE A 350 -17.44 -6.59 -20.32
N VAL A 351 -16.58 -7.55 -20.70
CA VAL A 351 -15.17 -7.25 -21.02
C VAL A 351 -15.08 -6.22 -22.14
N GLN A 352 -15.80 -6.42 -23.24
CA GLN A 352 -15.81 -5.48 -24.37
C GLN A 352 -16.28 -4.08 -23.95
N LEU A 353 -17.35 -3.99 -23.16
CA LEU A 353 -17.85 -2.70 -22.65
C LEU A 353 -16.82 -1.96 -21.78
N VAL A 354 -16.08 -2.70 -20.95
CA VAL A 354 -15.01 -2.14 -20.13
C VAL A 354 -13.87 -1.62 -21.00
N GLU A 355 -13.39 -2.41 -21.96
CA GLU A 355 -12.31 -2.03 -22.88
C GLU A 355 -12.70 -0.83 -23.75
N ASP A 356 -13.92 -0.82 -24.30
CA ASP A 356 -14.43 0.31 -25.08
C ASP A 356 -14.53 1.61 -24.28
N LYS A 357 -14.90 1.49 -22.99
CA LYS A 357 -15.03 2.66 -22.12
C LYS A 357 -13.67 3.27 -21.77
N ILE A 358 -12.68 2.42 -21.50
CA ILE A 358 -11.29 2.83 -21.22
C ILE A 358 -10.70 3.50 -22.47
N SER A 359 -10.81 2.85 -23.63
CA SER A 359 -10.29 3.40 -24.89
C SER A 359 -10.88 4.76 -25.28
N LYS A 360 -12.10 5.08 -24.83
CA LYS A 360 -12.72 6.40 -25.01
C LYS A 360 -12.18 7.45 -24.05
N ASN A 361 -11.82 7.05 -22.82
CA ASN A 361 -11.25 7.96 -21.82
C ASN A 361 -9.82 8.38 -22.19
N ASP A 362 -9.05 7.51 -22.82
CA ASP A 362 -7.69 7.82 -23.29
C ASP A 362 -7.63 8.82 -24.46
N LYS A 363 -8.76 9.05 -25.14
CA LYS A 363 -8.88 9.98 -26.28
C LYS A 363 -9.38 11.38 -25.92
N ASN A 364 -9.79 11.59 -24.68
CA ASN A 364 -10.26 12.86 -24.14
C ASN A 364 -9.26 13.45 -23.12
#